data_6b9749df54ea28e599257dde04bcc7bc
#
_entry.id   6b9749df54ea28e599257dde04bcc7bc
#
_cell.length_a   1.000
_cell.length_b   1.000
_cell.length_c   1.000
_cell.angle_alpha   90.00
_cell.angle_beta   90.00
_cell.angle_gamma   90.00
#
_symmetry.space_group_name_H-M   'P 1'
#
loop_
_entity.id
_entity.type
_entity.pdbx_description
1 polymer ?
#
loop_
_entity_poly.entity_id
_entity_poly.type
_entity_poly.pdbx_seq_one_letter_code
_entity_poly.pdbx_strand_id
1 'polypeptide(L)'
;MFGKIFKKAHCALTVAALAGFATFSFADNINVNGTNRTMNVYAPKNIEKGRPLIIQMHGMNQDAPYQQNAAKWEPIADTARFVVVFPNGQNRAWDIGGDKDINFLKAIINEMYNKYGIDKNRVYVSGFSMGGMMSYHAANKMGDMIAAIAPVSGGGGVNSPKRAMPIMHTHGTSDDVVNYNSTVNTLKGWVSAQKCSSSSKVTKPYPSSKPGSAASLEVWSGCKDNVEVRLLTIAGKGHWYSMDEAVSVNTSVEIWNFVKNYSLDGSSLPPPIQVPTDRDSIFNGGFDSTDVAWTLQTHGSAVATGDVKNGKYQLDISAIGTENYQVQLIQHDLHLEKGQWYEVSFDASAGASRTLEVNVEQHTDPWASYLTEKKNFEIGKESKKYSFQFQMTAATDKDSRLSFNAGASTGTLTLDNVTLKKIAEPDPGTIALAPSLRLQTASGKFGVYNLVGKRLGFVEIIENDVPNMQKTMKNAGFGKGVYILRSKTRSFMMPVDR
;
A
#
# COMPACT_ATOMS: atom_id res chain seq x y z
N MET A 1 5.92 -52.14 -45.20
CA MET A 1 6.98 -52.30 -44.18
C MET A 1 6.96 -51.04 -43.30
N PHE A 2 6.96 -51.21 -42.02
CA PHE A 2 6.62 -50.30 -40.97
C PHE A 2 7.41 -48.96 -40.93
N GLY A 3 6.70 -47.82 -40.90
CA GLY A 3 7.23 -46.52 -40.56
C GLY A 3 6.57 -46.01 -39.28
N LYS A 4 7.35 -45.88 -38.19
CA LYS A 4 6.91 -45.42 -36.87
C LYS A 4 6.70 -43.89 -36.87
N ILE A 5 5.49 -43.50 -36.49
CA ILE A 5 5.10 -42.10 -36.22
C ILE A 5 5.56 -41.77 -34.80
N PHE A 6 6.52 -40.85 -34.64
CA PHE A 6 6.83 -40.20 -33.34
C PHE A 6 5.92 -39.00 -33.14
N LYS A 7 4.97 -39.07 -32.20
CA LYS A 7 4.24 -37.93 -31.68
C LYS A 7 5.17 -37.16 -30.72
N LYS A 8 5.59 -35.94 -31.10
CA LYS A 8 6.20 -34.99 -30.20
C LYS A 8 5.08 -34.33 -29.34
N ALA A 9 5.09 -34.65 -28.06
CA ALA A 9 4.29 -33.90 -27.09
C ALA A 9 4.95 -32.52 -26.88
N HIS A 10 4.27 -31.46 -27.27
CA HIS A 10 4.63 -30.07 -26.89
C HIS A 10 4.05 -29.80 -25.52
N CYS A 11 4.92 -29.74 -24.52
CA CYS A 11 4.58 -29.19 -23.21
C CYS A 11 4.59 -27.68 -23.36
N ALA A 12 3.41 -27.08 -23.45
CA ALA A 12 3.26 -25.65 -23.41
C ALA A 12 3.37 -25.21 -21.96
N LEU A 13 4.52 -24.63 -21.59
CA LEU A 13 4.68 -23.90 -20.35
C LEU A 13 3.91 -22.57 -20.48
N THR A 14 2.72 -22.53 -19.93
CA THR A 14 1.99 -21.26 -19.73
C THR A 14 2.65 -20.52 -18.57
N VAL A 15 3.52 -19.56 -18.89
CA VAL A 15 3.95 -18.54 -17.94
C VAL A 15 2.77 -17.62 -17.76
N ALA A 16 2.08 -17.73 -16.62
CA ALA A 16 1.12 -16.74 -16.20
C ALA A 16 1.89 -15.45 -15.86
N ALA A 17 1.91 -14.50 -16.79
CA ALA A 17 2.36 -13.15 -16.53
C ALA A 17 1.33 -12.52 -15.59
N LEU A 18 1.68 -12.33 -14.31
CA LEU A 18 1.02 -11.39 -13.42
C LEU A 18 1.24 -9.99 -14.01
N ALA A 19 0.30 -9.56 -14.84
CA ALA A 19 0.20 -8.17 -15.26
C ALA A 19 -0.36 -7.37 -14.07
N GLY A 20 0.52 -6.95 -13.18
CA GLY A 20 0.23 -5.84 -12.29
C GLY A 20 -0.02 -4.62 -13.18
N PHE A 21 -1.27 -4.16 -13.26
CA PHE A 21 -1.59 -2.89 -13.90
C PHE A 21 -0.95 -1.78 -13.09
N ALA A 22 0.23 -1.34 -13.53
CA ALA A 22 0.80 -0.09 -13.08
C ALA A 22 -0.21 1.01 -13.39
N THR A 23 -0.67 1.72 -12.37
CA THR A 23 -1.44 2.95 -12.57
C THR A 23 -0.51 3.96 -13.23
N PHE A 24 -0.62 4.10 -14.56
CA PHE A 24 0.03 5.20 -15.26
C PHE A 24 -0.57 6.49 -14.71
N SER A 25 0.21 7.22 -13.94
CA SER A 25 -0.14 8.57 -13.53
C SER A 25 -0.20 9.45 -14.78
N PHE A 26 -1.35 10.07 -15.02
CA PHE A 26 -1.45 11.17 -15.97
C PHE A 26 -0.48 12.28 -15.51
N ALA A 27 0.07 13.05 -16.47
CA ALA A 27 0.96 14.16 -16.16
C ALA A 27 0.27 15.12 -15.17
N ASP A 28 0.77 15.17 -13.95
CA ASP A 28 0.26 16.09 -12.93
C ASP A 28 0.69 17.51 -13.29
N ASN A 29 -0.22 18.47 -13.09
CA ASN A 29 0.00 19.89 -13.37
C ASN A 29 -0.05 20.69 -12.09
N ILE A 30 0.94 21.55 -11.86
CA ILE A 30 0.93 22.51 -10.76
C ILE A 30 1.19 23.93 -11.26
N ASN A 31 0.50 24.91 -10.67
CA ASN A 31 0.76 26.31 -10.95
C ASN A 31 1.91 26.79 -10.07
N VAL A 32 2.94 27.35 -10.68
CA VAL A 32 4.11 27.92 -10.01
C VAL A 32 4.27 29.36 -10.46
N ASN A 33 3.95 30.30 -9.58
CA ASN A 33 4.04 31.73 -9.86
C ASN A 33 3.34 32.15 -11.17
N GLY A 34 2.12 31.64 -11.39
CA GLY A 34 1.32 31.94 -12.59
C GLY A 34 1.68 31.09 -13.81
N THR A 35 2.69 30.22 -13.75
CA THR A 35 3.08 29.33 -14.82
C THR A 35 2.62 27.90 -14.53
N ASN A 36 1.91 27.30 -15.48
CA ASN A 36 1.55 25.86 -15.38
C ASN A 36 2.78 25.00 -15.69
N ARG A 37 3.16 24.12 -14.75
CA ARG A 37 4.28 23.21 -14.86
C ARG A 37 3.78 21.78 -14.81
N THR A 38 4.40 20.90 -15.58
CA THR A 38 4.01 19.50 -15.71
C THR A 38 5.06 18.56 -15.13
N MET A 39 4.63 17.37 -14.67
CA MET A 39 5.51 16.32 -14.16
C MET A 39 4.84 14.96 -14.28
N ASN A 40 5.63 13.90 -14.40
CA ASN A 40 5.14 12.54 -14.17
C ASN A 40 5.40 12.17 -12.72
N VAL A 41 4.41 11.56 -12.08
CA VAL A 41 4.52 11.08 -10.70
C VAL A 41 4.32 9.58 -10.67
N TYR A 42 5.20 8.87 -10.00
CA TYR A 42 5.00 7.47 -9.65
C TYR A 42 4.98 7.32 -8.13
N ALA A 43 3.91 6.76 -7.62
CA ALA A 43 3.77 6.35 -6.23
C ALA A 43 3.36 4.88 -6.19
N PRO A 44 4.04 4.03 -5.43
CA PRO A 44 3.61 2.66 -5.21
C PRO A 44 2.15 2.60 -4.75
N LYS A 45 1.43 1.57 -5.16
CA LYS A 45 0.05 1.37 -4.67
C LYS A 45 0.04 1.31 -3.14
N ASN A 46 -0.92 1.98 -2.52
CA ASN A 46 -1.08 2.04 -1.06
C ASN A 46 0.21 2.47 -0.36
N ILE A 47 0.84 3.56 -0.84
CA ILE A 47 2.05 4.07 -0.21
C ILE A 47 1.73 4.68 1.16
N GLU A 48 2.54 4.33 2.15
CA GLU A 48 2.41 4.80 3.52
C GLU A 48 2.82 6.28 3.63
N LYS A 49 2.19 7.04 4.52
CA LYS A 49 2.65 8.39 4.89
C LYS A 49 4.04 8.34 5.54
N GLY A 50 4.78 9.43 5.46
CA GLY A 50 6.14 9.50 5.99
C GLY A 50 7.20 8.79 5.14
N ARG A 51 6.88 8.43 3.89
CA ARG A 51 7.84 7.81 2.96
C ARG A 51 8.63 8.87 2.19
N PRO A 52 9.85 8.53 1.70
CA PRO A 52 10.71 9.49 0.98
C PRO A 52 10.13 9.98 -0.34
N LEU A 53 10.67 11.12 -0.80
CA LEU A 53 10.48 11.65 -2.16
C LEU A 53 11.81 11.70 -2.90
N ILE A 54 11.83 11.18 -4.14
CA ILE A 54 12.91 11.39 -5.11
C ILE A 54 12.40 12.30 -6.21
N ILE A 55 13.15 13.37 -6.53
CA ILE A 55 12.91 14.22 -7.71
C ILE A 55 14.02 13.92 -8.71
N GLN A 56 13.66 13.35 -9.86
CA GLN A 56 14.58 12.90 -10.90
C GLN A 56 14.45 13.76 -12.16
N MET A 57 15.41 14.63 -12.40
CA MET A 57 15.38 15.64 -13.49
C MET A 57 16.04 15.12 -14.77
N HIS A 58 15.46 15.48 -15.91
CA HIS A 58 15.96 15.12 -17.25
C HIS A 58 17.15 15.99 -17.72
N GLY A 59 17.84 15.54 -18.75
CA GLY A 59 18.87 16.32 -19.44
C GLY A 59 18.29 17.39 -20.39
N MET A 60 19.15 18.28 -20.92
CA MET A 60 18.75 19.29 -21.92
C MET A 60 18.14 18.60 -23.14
N ASN A 61 17.09 19.21 -23.71
CA ASN A 61 16.30 18.72 -24.84
C ASN A 61 15.55 17.40 -24.61
N GLN A 62 15.49 16.91 -23.33
CA GLN A 62 14.72 15.77 -22.91
C GLN A 62 13.44 16.22 -22.16
N ASP A 63 12.67 15.24 -21.65
CA ASP A 63 11.43 15.46 -20.91
C ASP A 63 11.21 14.40 -19.81
N ALA A 64 10.13 14.54 -19.03
CA ALA A 64 9.80 13.62 -17.94
C ALA A 64 9.63 12.16 -18.40
N PRO A 65 8.88 11.85 -19.48
CA PRO A 65 8.76 10.48 -19.98
C PRO A 65 10.09 9.86 -20.39
N TYR A 66 10.98 10.63 -21.04
CA TYR A 66 12.31 10.16 -21.41
C TYR A 66 13.12 9.77 -20.17
N GLN A 67 13.18 10.66 -19.16
CA GLN A 67 13.96 10.42 -17.95
C GLN A 67 13.38 9.27 -17.10
N GLN A 68 12.06 9.16 -17.04
CA GLN A 68 11.37 8.05 -16.39
C GLN A 68 11.77 6.70 -17.00
N ASN A 69 11.70 6.61 -18.32
CA ASN A 69 12.11 5.40 -19.04
C ASN A 69 13.61 5.10 -18.93
N ALA A 70 14.46 6.12 -18.89
CA ALA A 70 15.91 5.96 -18.76
C ALA A 70 16.33 5.51 -17.35
N ALA A 71 15.71 6.04 -16.29
CA ALA A 71 16.11 5.81 -14.92
C ALA A 71 15.41 4.62 -14.25
N LYS A 72 14.21 4.22 -14.72
CA LYS A 72 13.46 3.03 -14.27
C LYS A 72 13.37 2.91 -12.74
N TRP A 73 12.88 3.96 -12.09
CA TRP A 73 12.77 4.02 -10.64
C TRP A 73 11.64 3.16 -10.06
N GLU A 74 10.62 2.82 -10.86
CA GLU A 74 9.38 2.18 -10.42
C GLU A 74 9.63 0.87 -9.64
N PRO A 75 10.43 -0.10 -10.11
CA PRO A 75 10.67 -1.34 -9.37
C PRO A 75 11.38 -1.10 -8.02
N ILE A 76 12.23 -0.05 -7.95
CA ILE A 76 12.93 0.32 -6.71
C ILE A 76 11.93 0.99 -5.75
N ALA A 77 11.09 1.88 -6.28
CA ALA A 77 10.05 2.56 -5.52
C ALA A 77 9.04 1.57 -4.92
N ASP A 78 8.63 0.55 -5.67
CA ASP A 78 7.71 -0.49 -5.19
C ASP A 78 8.27 -1.26 -4.00
N THR A 79 9.53 -1.66 -4.05
CA THR A 79 10.17 -2.45 -2.99
C THR A 79 10.62 -1.59 -1.79
N ALA A 80 11.14 -0.39 -2.05
CA ALA A 80 11.69 0.48 -1.01
C ALA A 80 10.65 1.47 -0.46
N ARG A 81 9.47 1.56 -1.09
CA ARG A 81 8.34 2.38 -0.67
C ARG A 81 8.69 3.86 -0.59
N PHE A 82 8.76 4.53 -1.76
CA PHE A 82 8.95 5.98 -1.88
C PHE A 82 8.22 6.54 -3.12
N VAL A 83 7.95 7.83 -3.12
CA VAL A 83 7.39 8.54 -4.28
C VAL A 83 8.54 9.03 -5.16
N VAL A 84 8.40 8.91 -6.48
CA VAL A 84 9.32 9.53 -7.43
C VAL A 84 8.59 10.46 -8.39
N VAL A 85 9.18 11.63 -8.61
CA VAL A 85 8.65 12.67 -9.52
C VAL A 85 9.67 12.93 -10.62
N PHE A 86 9.20 12.93 -11.85
CA PHE A 86 9.96 13.33 -13.04
C PHE A 86 9.37 14.66 -13.56
N PRO A 87 9.94 15.80 -13.16
CA PRO A 87 9.42 17.09 -13.60
C PRO A 87 9.87 17.44 -15.04
N ASN A 88 9.07 18.28 -15.72
CA ASN A 88 9.43 18.85 -17.00
C ASN A 88 10.03 20.25 -16.82
N GLY A 89 11.27 20.42 -17.26
CA GLY A 89 11.90 21.71 -17.43
C GLY A 89 11.22 22.53 -18.54
N GLN A 90 11.11 23.85 -18.38
CA GLN A 90 10.56 24.70 -19.43
C GLN A 90 11.48 24.69 -20.68
N ASN A 91 10.88 24.58 -21.88
CA ASN A 91 11.61 24.44 -23.13
C ASN A 91 12.64 23.30 -23.12
N ARG A 92 12.35 22.22 -22.36
CA ARG A 92 13.23 21.06 -22.18
C ARG A 92 14.61 21.41 -21.61
N ALA A 93 14.66 22.39 -20.70
CA ALA A 93 15.87 22.86 -20.04
C ALA A 93 15.59 23.31 -18.61
N TRP A 94 16.64 23.52 -17.83
CA TRP A 94 16.57 23.93 -16.44
C TRP A 94 17.23 25.30 -16.22
N ASP A 95 16.63 26.10 -15.34
CA ASP A 95 17.23 27.37 -14.89
C ASP A 95 18.29 27.08 -13.80
N ILE A 96 19.50 26.72 -14.23
CA ILE A 96 20.61 26.36 -13.34
C ILE A 96 21.32 27.56 -12.70
N GLY A 97 20.85 28.77 -12.93
CA GLY A 97 21.43 30.01 -12.38
C GLY A 97 20.46 30.87 -11.59
N GLY A 98 19.14 30.71 -11.83
CA GLY A 98 18.08 31.50 -11.20
C GLY A 98 17.21 30.70 -10.24
N ASP A 99 16.07 31.27 -9.89
CA ASP A 99 15.16 30.68 -8.90
C ASP A 99 13.89 30.08 -9.51
N LYS A 100 13.74 30.12 -10.85
CA LYS A 100 12.51 29.64 -11.51
C LYS A 100 12.26 28.16 -11.24
N ASP A 101 13.25 27.30 -11.48
CA ASP A 101 13.10 25.86 -11.24
C ASP A 101 13.32 25.49 -9.76
N ILE A 102 14.02 26.30 -8.97
CA ILE A 102 14.03 26.16 -7.51
C ILE A 102 12.61 26.30 -6.95
N ASN A 103 11.84 27.28 -7.39
CA ASN A 103 10.45 27.45 -6.98
C ASN A 103 9.56 26.28 -7.44
N PHE A 104 9.84 25.72 -8.61
CA PHE A 104 9.15 24.52 -9.07
C PHE A 104 9.46 23.30 -8.21
N LEU A 105 10.73 23.03 -7.86
CA LEU A 105 11.09 21.93 -6.96
C LEU A 105 10.44 22.09 -5.58
N LYS A 106 10.39 23.31 -5.03
CA LYS A 106 9.67 23.58 -3.76
C LYS A 106 8.17 23.29 -3.86
N ALA A 107 7.56 23.68 -4.98
CA ALA A 107 6.14 23.40 -5.23
C ALA A 107 5.87 21.89 -5.33
N ILE A 108 6.76 21.13 -6.01
CA ILE A 108 6.68 19.65 -6.06
C ILE A 108 6.71 19.04 -4.66
N ILE A 109 7.64 19.46 -3.80
CA ILE A 109 7.74 18.94 -2.43
C ILE A 109 6.44 19.14 -1.66
N ASN A 110 5.85 20.35 -1.77
CA ASN A 110 4.59 20.65 -1.09
C ASN A 110 3.42 19.87 -1.67
N GLU A 111 3.34 19.72 -2.99
CA GLU A 111 2.29 18.95 -3.65
C GLU A 111 2.35 17.46 -3.26
N MET A 112 3.55 16.86 -3.28
CA MET A 112 3.73 15.47 -2.88
C MET A 112 3.46 15.24 -1.39
N TYR A 113 3.75 16.23 -0.54
CA TYR A 113 3.37 16.18 0.85
C TYR A 113 1.84 16.20 1.04
N ASN A 114 1.14 17.08 0.33
CA ASN A 114 -0.31 17.19 0.41
C ASN A 114 -1.00 15.93 -0.15
N LYS A 115 -0.48 15.38 -1.26
CA LYS A 115 -1.09 14.26 -1.98
C LYS A 115 -0.78 12.90 -1.34
N TYR A 116 0.47 12.68 -0.92
CA TYR A 116 0.94 11.37 -0.44
C TYR A 116 1.46 11.40 1.01
N GLY A 117 1.51 12.56 1.67
CA GLY A 117 2.04 12.66 3.02
C GLY A 117 3.54 12.30 3.12
N ILE A 118 4.35 12.63 2.11
CA ILE A 118 5.79 12.28 2.09
C ILE A 118 6.52 12.87 3.31
N ASP A 119 7.65 12.25 3.70
CA ASP A 119 8.53 12.82 4.73
C ASP A 119 9.36 13.96 4.14
N LYS A 120 9.08 15.19 4.54
CA LYS A 120 9.85 16.38 4.11
C LYS A 120 11.32 16.36 4.59
N ASN A 121 11.66 15.54 5.59
CA ASN A 121 13.05 15.34 5.99
C ASN A 121 13.83 14.40 5.05
N ARG A 122 13.13 13.69 4.14
CA ARG A 122 13.70 12.69 3.23
C ARG A 122 13.37 12.99 1.78
N VAL A 123 13.67 14.20 1.36
CA VAL A 123 13.58 14.64 -0.03
C VAL A 123 14.96 14.54 -0.66
N TYR A 124 15.05 13.82 -1.77
CA TYR A 124 16.28 13.61 -2.50
C TYR A 124 16.15 14.17 -3.92
N VAL A 125 17.22 14.81 -4.41
CA VAL A 125 17.22 15.42 -5.73
C VAL A 125 18.31 14.77 -6.58
N SER A 126 17.93 14.28 -7.75
CA SER A 126 18.80 13.67 -8.73
C SER A 126 18.47 14.20 -10.13
N GLY A 127 19.36 13.97 -11.09
CA GLY A 127 19.11 14.31 -12.47
C GLY A 127 20.29 13.95 -13.36
N PHE A 128 19.98 13.84 -14.65
CA PHE A 128 20.96 13.53 -15.69
C PHE A 128 21.40 14.79 -16.43
N SER A 129 22.68 14.93 -16.75
CA SER A 129 23.23 16.03 -17.57
C SER A 129 22.85 17.41 -16.98
N MET A 130 22.11 18.24 -17.69
CA MET A 130 21.60 19.51 -17.16
C MET A 130 20.73 19.32 -15.89
N GLY A 131 20.01 18.20 -15.75
CA GLY A 131 19.33 17.83 -14.49
C GLY A 131 20.31 17.55 -13.34
N GLY A 132 21.48 16.99 -13.64
CA GLY A 132 22.59 16.87 -12.68
C GLY A 132 23.16 18.22 -12.27
N MET A 133 23.30 19.16 -13.20
CA MET A 133 23.69 20.55 -12.91
C MET A 133 22.64 21.24 -12.02
N MET A 134 21.34 21.02 -12.31
CA MET A 134 20.24 21.54 -11.51
C MET A 134 20.21 20.92 -10.10
N SER A 135 20.66 19.66 -9.92
CA SER A 135 20.80 19.06 -8.60
C SER A 135 21.82 19.79 -7.72
N TYR A 136 22.96 20.18 -8.28
CA TYR A 136 23.94 21.03 -7.59
C TYR A 136 23.40 22.44 -7.31
N HIS A 137 22.67 23.02 -8.25
CA HIS A 137 22.02 24.31 -8.06
C HIS A 137 21.00 24.24 -6.90
N ALA A 138 20.19 23.19 -6.84
CA ALA A 138 19.26 22.94 -5.73
C ALA A 138 19.98 22.79 -4.38
N ALA A 139 21.12 22.07 -4.34
CA ALA A 139 21.95 21.95 -3.12
C ALA A 139 22.40 23.31 -2.58
N ASN A 140 22.81 24.23 -3.48
CA ASN A 140 23.21 25.59 -3.09
C ASN A 140 22.02 26.45 -2.63
N LYS A 141 20.84 26.33 -3.27
CA LYS A 141 19.70 27.25 -3.07
C LYS A 141 18.68 26.78 -2.05
N MET A 142 18.47 25.48 -1.91
CA MET A 142 17.43 24.87 -1.06
C MET A 142 17.94 23.66 -0.27
N GLY A 143 19.23 23.66 0.08
CA GLY A 143 19.83 22.57 0.85
C GLY A 143 19.22 22.31 2.21
N ASP A 144 18.47 23.26 2.76
CA ASP A 144 17.67 23.11 3.98
C ASP A 144 16.33 22.34 3.78
N MET A 145 15.95 22.06 2.53
CA MET A 145 14.75 21.32 2.18
C MET A 145 15.04 19.95 1.56
N ILE A 146 16.31 19.64 1.29
CA ILE A 146 16.72 18.39 0.63
C ILE A 146 17.80 17.66 1.45
N ALA A 147 17.64 16.36 1.63
CA ALA A 147 18.50 15.56 2.48
C ALA A 147 19.80 15.12 1.80
N ALA A 148 19.76 14.85 0.49
CA ALA A 148 20.92 14.47 -0.31
C ALA A 148 20.70 14.82 -1.80
N ILE A 149 21.79 14.91 -2.57
CA ILE A 149 21.74 15.00 -4.02
C ILE A 149 22.51 13.84 -4.67
N ALA A 150 22.04 13.43 -5.88
CA ALA A 150 22.68 12.37 -6.65
C ALA A 150 22.76 12.76 -8.15
N PRO A 151 23.62 13.70 -8.53
CA PRO A 151 23.81 14.14 -9.91
C PRO A 151 24.48 13.06 -10.78
N VAL A 152 24.02 12.92 -12.03
CA VAL A 152 24.56 11.99 -13.03
C VAL A 152 25.02 12.77 -14.26
N SER A 153 26.29 12.62 -14.65
CA SER A 153 26.90 13.24 -15.83
C SER A 153 26.65 14.75 -15.97
N GLY A 154 26.60 15.48 -14.82
CA GLY A 154 26.35 16.93 -14.80
C GLY A 154 27.03 17.57 -13.59
N GLY A 155 27.98 18.46 -13.81
CA GLY A 155 28.74 19.09 -12.73
C GLY A 155 28.13 20.39 -12.21
N GLY A 156 28.50 20.79 -11.00
CA GLY A 156 28.14 22.09 -10.41
C GLY A 156 29.00 22.45 -9.21
N GLY A 157 29.53 23.67 -9.21
CA GLY A 157 30.36 24.17 -8.12
C GLY A 157 29.60 24.45 -6.83
N VAL A 158 30.34 24.49 -5.72
CA VAL A 158 29.82 24.90 -4.43
C VAL A 158 29.67 26.43 -4.40
N ASN A 159 28.51 26.91 -3.95
CA ASN A 159 28.22 28.33 -3.80
C ASN A 159 27.35 28.57 -2.56
N SER A 160 27.99 28.72 -1.42
CA SER A 160 27.36 29.04 -0.12
C SER A 160 26.14 28.16 0.24
N PRO A 161 26.29 26.81 0.23
CA PRO A 161 25.20 25.93 0.62
C PRO A 161 24.81 26.16 2.07
N LYS A 162 23.50 26.08 2.38
CA LYS A 162 22.96 26.30 3.73
C LYS A 162 23.41 25.26 4.75
N ARG A 163 23.83 24.08 4.32
CA ARG A 163 24.33 22.97 5.15
C ARG A 163 25.34 22.12 4.36
N ALA A 164 26.05 21.25 5.08
CA ALA A 164 26.79 20.19 4.43
C ALA A 164 25.83 19.25 3.69
N MET A 165 26.14 18.92 2.45
CA MET A 165 25.26 18.16 1.53
C MET A 165 25.88 16.78 1.26
N PRO A 166 25.17 15.69 1.57
CA PRO A 166 25.53 14.36 1.07
C PRO A 166 25.46 14.34 -0.46
N ILE A 167 26.52 13.93 -1.14
CA ILE A 167 26.62 13.94 -2.60
C ILE A 167 27.09 12.58 -3.09
N MET A 168 26.36 11.98 -4.04
CA MET A 168 26.86 10.87 -4.84
C MET A 168 26.83 11.27 -6.32
N HIS A 169 28.00 11.57 -6.86
CA HIS A 169 28.14 11.91 -8.27
C HIS A 169 28.45 10.65 -9.09
N THR A 170 27.67 10.40 -10.16
CA THR A 170 27.93 9.31 -11.11
C THR A 170 28.38 9.87 -12.45
N HIS A 171 29.49 9.34 -13.01
CA HIS A 171 30.01 9.83 -14.28
C HIS A 171 30.76 8.75 -15.07
N GLY A 172 30.63 8.80 -16.40
CA GLY A 172 31.40 7.95 -17.31
C GLY A 172 32.72 8.59 -17.73
N THR A 173 33.80 7.80 -17.82
CA THR A 173 35.13 8.34 -18.16
C THR A 173 35.27 8.77 -19.62
N SER A 174 34.39 8.30 -20.53
CA SER A 174 34.37 8.63 -21.93
C SER A 174 33.23 9.60 -22.30
N ASP A 175 32.75 10.38 -21.31
CA ASP A 175 31.72 11.39 -21.52
C ASP A 175 32.32 12.52 -22.36
N ASP A 176 31.81 12.67 -23.60
CA ASP A 176 32.24 13.62 -24.62
C ASP A 176 31.40 14.91 -24.65
N VAL A 177 30.34 14.97 -23.81
CA VAL A 177 29.45 16.15 -23.70
C VAL A 177 29.77 16.96 -22.45
N VAL A 178 29.87 16.28 -21.28
CA VAL A 178 30.25 16.88 -20.00
C VAL A 178 31.54 16.24 -19.53
N ASN A 179 32.65 16.98 -19.62
CA ASN A 179 33.98 16.47 -19.40
C ASN A 179 34.16 15.90 -18.00
N TYR A 180 34.52 14.61 -17.90
CA TYR A 180 34.70 13.87 -16.64
C TYR A 180 35.69 14.58 -15.69
N ASN A 181 36.89 14.91 -16.15
CA ASN A 181 37.93 15.51 -15.31
C ASN A 181 37.52 16.87 -14.74
N SER A 182 36.88 17.71 -15.57
CA SER A 182 36.34 19.00 -15.15
C SER A 182 35.29 18.83 -14.05
N THR A 183 34.40 17.86 -14.19
CA THR A 183 33.36 17.58 -13.23
C THR A 183 33.91 17.00 -11.91
N VAL A 184 34.90 16.12 -11.99
CA VAL A 184 35.58 15.59 -10.79
C VAL A 184 36.28 16.73 -10.03
N ASN A 185 36.88 17.71 -10.72
CA ASN A 185 37.49 18.86 -10.06
C ASN A 185 36.46 19.75 -9.36
N THR A 186 35.27 19.96 -9.94
CA THR A 186 34.19 20.66 -9.22
C THR A 186 33.66 19.87 -8.04
N LEU A 187 33.57 18.55 -8.11
CA LEU A 187 33.21 17.69 -6.98
C LEU A 187 34.24 17.78 -5.81
N LYS A 188 35.53 17.85 -6.14
CA LYS A 188 36.59 18.09 -5.12
C LYS A 188 36.45 19.44 -4.43
N GLY A 189 35.86 20.43 -5.11
CA GLY A 189 35.47 21.70 -4.49
C GLY A 189 34.46 21.50 -3.35
N TRP A 190 33.47 20.60 -3.52
CA TRP A 190 32.52 20.23 -2.46
C TRP A 190 33.22 19.47 -1.32
N VAL A 191 34.13 18.55 -1.64
CA VAL A 191 34.95 17.83 -0.64
C VAL A 191 35.66 18.83 0.27
N SER A 192 36.34 19.83 -0.33
CA SER A 192 37.08 20.86 0.40
C SER A 192 36.15 21.78 1.22
N ALA A 193 35.06 22.26 0.62
CA ALA A 193 34.12 23.17 1.28
C ALA A 193 33.41 22.52 2.46
N GLN A 194 33.18 21.21 2.41
CA GLN A 194 32.56 20.43 3.47
C GLN A 194 33.57 19.86 4.47
N LYS A 195 34.85 20.22 4.34
CA LYS A 195 35.94 19.78 5.25
C LYS A 195 36.04 18.25 5.39
N CYS A 196 35.78 17.55 4.29
CA CYS A 196 35.97 16.10 4.28
C CYS A 196 37.46 15.73 4.45
N SER A 197 37.75 14.46 4.80
CA SER A 197 39.13 13.94 4.80
C SER A 197 39.80 14.19 3.44
N SER A 198 41.05 14.58 3.44
CA SER A 198 41.85 14.75 2.20
C SER A 198 42.15 13.42 1.51
N SER A 199 42.10 12.30 2.24
CA SER A 199 42.20 10.94 1.69
C SER A 199 40.84 10.33 1.46
N SER A 200 40.67 9.71 0.29
CA SER A 200 39.47 8.96 -0.06
C SER A 200 39.69 7.45 0.06
N LYS A 201 38.59 6.70 0.23
CA LYS A 201 38.60 5.24 0.09
C LYS A 201 38.11 4.87 -1.30
N VAL A 202 38.91 4.13 -2.05
CA VAL A 202 38.57 3.65 -3.39
C VAL A 202 38.27 2.15 -3.37
N THR A 203 37.14 1.76 -3.95
CA THR A 203 36.77 0.36 -4.23
C THR A 203 36.76 0.16 -5.74
N LYS A 204 37.64 -0.69 -6.25
CA LYS A 204 37.75 -1.02 -7.68
C LYS A 204 38.16 -2.48 -7.85
N PRO A 205 37.39 -3.33 -8.57
CA PRO A 205 36.08 -2.99 -9.17
C PRO A 205 35.01 -2.72 -8.10
N TYR A 206 33.89 -2.08 -8.50
CA TYR A 206 32.76 -1.84 -7.64
C TYR A 206 31.48 -2.41 -8.27
N PRO A 207 30.64 -3.15 -7.52
CA PRO A 207 30.95 -3.66 -6.18
C PRO A 207 32.10 -4.69 -6.22
N SER A 208 32.81 -4.85 -5.10
CA SER A 208 33.96 -5.78 -5.01
C SER A 208 33.55 -7.25 -5.24
N SER A 209 32.29 -7.59 -5.03
CA SER A 209 31.70 -8.91 -5.35
C SER A 209 31.58 -9.18 -6.84
N LYS A 210 31.86 -8.20 -7.72
CA LYS A 210 31.77 -8.32 -9.17
C LYS A 210 33.11 -8.00 -9.83
N PRO A 211 34.00 -8.99 -9.99
CA PRO A 211 35.39 -8.77 -10.47
C PRO A 211 35.52 -8.13 -11.87
N GLY A 212 34.51 -8.32 -12.73
CA GLY A 212 34.47 -7.77 -14.10
C GLY A 212 33.79 -6.39 -14.21
N SER A 213 33.38 -5.78 -13.11
CA SER A 213 32.67 -4.49 -13.16
C SER A 213 33.58 -3.37 -13.69
N ALA A 214 33.05 -2.60 -14.64
CA ALA A 214 33.67 -1.37 -15.14
C ALA A 214 33.53 -0.19 -14.16
N ALA A 215 32.79 -0.35 -13.06
CA ALA A 215 32.59 0.70 -12.07
C ALA A 215 33.70 0.74 -11.00
N SER A 216 33.93 1.93 -10.46
CA SER A 216 34.70 2.15 -9.23
C SER A 216 34.00 3.20 -8.36
N LEU A 217 34.06 3.04 -7.04
CA LEU A 217 33.50 3.97 -6.07
C LEU A 217 34.62 4.60 -5.24
N GLU A 218 34.68 5.94 -5.26
CA GLU A 218 35.55 6.72 -4.41
C GLU A 218 34.73 7.47 -3.37
N VAL A 219 35.10 7.38 -2.09
CA VAL A 219 34.35 7.94 -0.96
C VAL A 219 35.22 8.85 -0.14
N TRP A 220 34.84 10.10 0.03
CA TRP A 220 35.38 11.05 1.00
C TRP A 220 34.43 11.11 2.20
N SER A 221 34.94 10.72 3.37
CA SER A 221 34.23 10.73 4.65
C SER A 221 34.84 11.73 5.63
N GLY A 222 34.35 11.77 6.87
CA GLY A 222 34.81 12.70 7.89
C GLY A 222 34.45 14.16 7.56
N CYS A 223 33.47 14.38 6.72
CA CYS A 223 32.98 15.71 6.38
C CYS A 223 32.20 16.34 7.54
N LYS A 224 32.00 17.65 7.49
CA LYS A 224 31.07 18.37 8.38
C LYS A 224 29.69 17.69 8.39
N ASP A 225 29.04 17.64 9.55
CA ASP A 225 27.72 17.06 9.77
C ASP A 225 27.63 15.56 9.40
N ASN A 226 28.79 14.83 9.45
CA ASN A 226 28.91 13.40 9.12
C ASN A 226 28.37 13.00 7.74
N VAL A 227 28.36 13.92 6.78
CA VAL A 227 28.00 13.60 5.40
C VAL A 227 29.17 12.92 4.68
N GLU A 228 28.89 12.39 3.50
CA GLU A 228 29.91 11.84 2.59
C GLU A 228 29.76 12.48 1.21
N VAL A 229 30.89 12.60 0.51
CA VAL A 229 30.94 12.88 -0.92
C VAL A 229 31.45 11.64 -1.61
N ARG A 230 30.69 11.15 -2.60
CA ARG A 230 30.99 9.93 -3.37
C ARG A 230 31.12 10.21 -4.84
N LEU A 231 32.06 9.56 -5.50
CA LEU A 231 32.21 9.51 -6.94
C LEU A 231 32.08 8.06 -7.41
N LEU A 232 30.99 7.78 -8.13
CA LEU A 232 30.79 6.53 -8.85
C LEU A 232 31.25 6.73 -10.30
N THR A 233 32.42 6.18 -10.63
CA THR A 233 32.98 6.26 -11.97
C THR A 233 32.66 5.00 -12.76
N ILE A 234 32.25 5.14 -14.02
CA ILE A 234 32.01 4.00 -14.92
C ILE A 234 32.99 4.13 -16.10
N ALA A 235 33.97 3.26 -16.13
CA ALA A 235 35.02 3.26 -17.12
C ALA A 235 34.46 2.99 -18.53
N GLY A 236 34.90 3.79 -19.50
CA GLY A 236 34.48 3.66 -20.91
C GLY A 236 33.04 4.12 -21.20
N LYS A 237 32.28 4.55 -20.20
CA LYS A 237 30.89 5.03 -20.40
C LYS A 237 30.91 6.46 -20.95
N GLY A 238 30.07 6.69 -21.96
CA GLY A 238 29.80 8.02 -22.57
C GLY A 238 28.70 8.78 -21.80
N HIS A 239 28.11 9.79 -22.51
CA HIS A 239 27.09 10.69 -21.92
C HIS A 239 25.70 10.09 -21.91
N TRP A 240 25.42 9.12 -21.00
CA TRP A 240 24.07 8.59 -20.76
C TRP A 240 23.90 7.97 -19.37
N TYR A 241 22.65 7.83 -18.95
CA TYR A 241 22.29 7.23 -17.70
C TYR A 241 22.54 5.71 -17.73
N SER A 242 23.40 5.20 -16.86
CA SER A 242 23.78 3.78 -16.89
C SER A 242 22.83 2.92 -16.06
N MET A 243 22.25 1.90 -16.73
CA MET A 243 21.42 0.87 -16.11
C MET A 243 21.99 -0.53 -16.39
N ASP A 244 23.25 -0.61 -16.84
CA ASP A 244 23.88 -1.85 -17.32
C ASP A 244 24.53 -2.61 -16.19
N GLU A 245 23.73 -3.39 -15.47
CA GLU A 245 24.23 -4.26 -14.42
C GLU A 245 25.13 -5.40 -14.94
N ALA A 246 25.08 -5.74 -16.21
CA ALA A 246 25.91 -6.83 -16.74
C ALA A 246 27.39 -6.46 -16.70
N VAL A 247 27.74 -5.24 -17.06
CA VAL A 247 29.12 -4.76 -17.16
C VAL A 247 29.52 -3.70 -16.13
N SER A 248 28.57 -3.14 -15.41
CA SER A 248 28.81 -2.11 -14.39
C SER A 248 27.79 -2.19 -13.25
N VAL A 249 27.02 -1.14 -13.02
CA VAL A 249 26.01 -1.01 -11.98
C VAL A 249 24.73 -0.37 -12.52
N ASN A 250 23.62 -0.60 -11.81
CA ASN A 250 22.38 0.16 -11.98
C ASN A 250 22.49 1.46 -11.18
N THR A 251 22.58 2.58 -11.88
CA THR A 251 22.76 3.90 -11.25
C THR A 251 21.62 4.25 -10.28
N SER A 252 20.37 3.92 -10.61
CA SER A 252 19.23 4.23 -9.73
C SER A 252 19.28 3.42 -8.42
N VAL A 253 19.70 2.15 -8.48
CA VAL A 253 19.91 1.31 -7.29
C VAL A 253 21.03 1.89 -6.41
N GLU A 254 22.14 2.28 -7.01
CA GLU A 254 23.26 2.89 -6.27
C GLU A 254 22.88 4.22 -5.64
N ILE A 255 22.15 5.06 -6.37
CA ILE A 255 21.62 6.32 -5.83
C ILE A 255 20.72 6.04 -4.61
N TRP A 256 19.75 5.10 -4.73
CA TRP A 256 18.89 4.75 -3.60
C TRP A 256 19.69 4.25 -2.39
N ASN A 257 20.63 3.35 -2.61
CA ASN A 257 21.51 2.81 -1.55
C ASN A 257 22.34 3.87 -0.84
N PHE A 258 22.59 4.98 -1.51
CA PHE A 258 23.27 6.14 -0.91
C PHE A 258 22.26 7.06 -0.19
N VAL A 259 21.26 7.59 -0.90
CA VAL A 259 20.41 8.67 -0.37
C VAL A 259 19.54 8.25 0.80
N LYS A 260 19.10 6.98 0.84
CA LYS A 260 18.26 6.44 1.93
C LYS A 260 18.87 6.56 3.33
N ASN A 261 20.18 6.75 3.42
CA ASN A 261 20.91 6.87 4.69
C ASN A 261 20.86 8.28 5.28
N TYR A 262 20.26 9.25 4.58
CA TYR A 262 20.27 10.65 4.98
C TYR A 262 18.87 11.18 5.22
N SER A 263 18.74 12.01 6.25
CA SER A 263 17.56 12.81 6.55
C SER A 263 17.98 14.19 7.08
N LEU A 264 17.11 15.17 7.03
CA LEU A 264 17.39 16.51 7.57
C LEU A 264 17.44 16.51 9.10
N ASP A 265 16.69 15.62 9.74
CA ASP A 265 16.58 15.49 11.20
C ASP A 265 17.49 14.40 11.78
N GLY A 266 18.29 13.71 10.97
CA GLY A 266 19.17 12.62 11.38
C GLY A 266 18.47 11.30 11.72
N SER A 267 17.15 11.20 11.54
CA SER A 267 16.39 9.98 11.81
C SER A 267 16.72 8.87 10.81
N SER A 268 16.58 7.59 11.22
CA SER A 268 16.67 6.45 10.30
C SER A 268 15.38 6.29 9.50
N LEU A 269 15.48 5.82 8.26
CA LEU A 269 14.31 5.50 7.45
C LEU A 269 13.57 4.30 8.08
N PRO A 270 12.29 4.44 8.44
CA PRO A 270 11.51 3.29 8.89
C PRO A 270 11.45 2.22 7.78
N PRO A 271 11.57 0.92 8.13
CA PRO A 271 11.43 -0.13 7.13
C PRO A 271 10.05 -0.07 6.47
N PRO A 272 9.89 -0.53 5.23
CA PRO A 272 8.58 -0.72 4.62
C PRO A 272 7.72 -1.63 5.49
N ILE A 273 6.41 -1.33 5.57
CA ILE A 273 5.48 -2.20 6.27
C ILE A 273 5.45 -3.54 5.53
N GLN A 274 5.87 -4.60 6.22
CA GLN A 274 5.83 -5.96 5.69
C GLN A 274 4.46 -6.55 6.01
N VAL A 275 3.67 -6.85 4.98
CA VAL A 275 2.39 -7.57 5.13
C VAL A 275 2.72 -9.06 5.14
N PRO A 276 2.54 -9.77 6.26
CA PRO A 276 2.73 -11.21 6.27
C PRO A 276 1.74 -11.91 5.32
N THR A 277 2.13 -13.00 4.72
CA THR A 277 1.24 -13.94 4.04
C THR A 277 0.78 -15.03 5.00
N ASP A 278 -0.25 -15.81 4.63
CA ASP A 278 -0.72 -16.95 5.44
C ASP A 278 -1.13 -16.51 6.88
N ARG A 279 -1.91 -15.40 6.96
CA ARG A 279 -2.31 -14.78 8.22
C ARG A 279 -3.56 -15.42 8.80
N ASP A 280 -3.59 -15.60 10.10
CA ASP A 280 -4.78 -16.03 10.85
C ASP A 280 -5.63 -14.86 11.40
N SER A 281 -5.31 -13.63 10.98
CA SER A 281 -5.98 -12.39 11.40
C SER A 281 -5.89 -11.28 10.35
N ILE A 282 -6.79 -10.32 10.44
CA ILE A 282 -6.75 -9.09 9.64
C ILE A 282 -5.50 -8.28 10.01
N PHE A 283 -4.80 -7.81 8.98
CA PHE A 283 -3.69 -6.88 9.11
C PHE A 283 -4.18 -5.45 8.84
N ASN A 284 -3.75 -4.50 9.66
CA ASN A 284 -4.10 -3.08 9.49
C ASN A 284 -5.61 -2.82 9.36
N GLY A 285 -6.42 -3.46 10.20
CA GLY A 285 -7.87 -3.26 10.21
C GLY A 285 -8.33 -1.98 10.91
N GLY A 286 -7.44 -1.30 11.65
CA GLY A 286 -7.68 0.00 12.28
C GLY A 286 -7.43 1.20 11.38
N PHE A 287 -6.81 1.02 10.20
CA PHE A 287 -6.53 2.07 9.21
C PHE A 287 -5.86 3.34 9.79
N ASP A 288 -5.05 3.23 10.83
CA ASP A 288 -4.51 4.38 11.56
C ASP A 288 -3.79 5.40 10.66
N SER A 289 -3.07 4.95 9.64
CA SER A 289 -2.30 5.83 8.75
C SER A 289 -2.24 5.40 7.29
N THR A 290 -2.65 4.18 6.96
CA THR A 290 -2.50 3.58 5.63
C THR A 290 -3.55 2.48 5.43
N ASP A 291 -3.82 2.13 4.17
CA ASP A 291 -4.64 1.01 3.74
C ASP A 291 -3.81 -0.23 3.31
N VAL A 292 -2.55 -0.30 3.69
CA VAL A 292 -1.68 -1.44 3.40
C VAL A 292 -2.37 -2.77 3.74
N ALA A 293 -2.25 -3.75 2.86
CA ALA A 293 -2.94 -5.04 2.83
C ALA A 293 -4.41 -5.00 2.35
N TRP A 294 -5.02 -3.83 2.18
CA TRP A 294 -6.36 -3.72 1.65
C TRP A 294 -6.36 -3.37 0.16
N THR A 295 -7.30 -3.90 -0.57
CA THR A 295 -7.43 -3.66 -2.02
C THR A 295 -8.86 -3.26 -2.34
N LEU A 296 -9.03 -2.05 -2.89
CA LEU A 296 -10.30 -1.64 -3.50
C LEU A 296 -10.34 -2.15 -4.95
N GLN A 297 -11.38 -2.90 -5.29
CA GLN A 297 -11.65 -3.37 -6.65
C GLN A 297 -12.97 -2.80 -7.15
N THR A 298 -12.98 -2.40 -8.41
CA THR A 298 -14.20 -1.99 -9.12
C THR A 298 -14.31 -2.76 -10.43
N HIS A 299 -15.51 -3.19 -10.79
CA HIS A 299 -15.79 -4.01 -11.97
C HIS A 299 -16.97 -3.44 -12.77
N GLY A 300 -17.01 -3.73 -14.08
CA GLY A 300 -18.08 -3.28 -14.97
C GLY A 300 -18.14 -1.76 -15.05
N SER A 301 -19.34 -1.18 -14.83
CA SER A 301 -19.57 0.27 -14.85
C SER A 301 -19.40 0.94 -13.48
N ALA A 302 -19.06 0.19 -12.43
CA ALA A 302 -18.90 0.74 -11.09
C ALA A 302 -17.68 1.65 -11.00
N VAL A 303 -17.82 2.78 -10.31
CA VAL A 303 -16.75 3.76 -10.06
C VAL A 303 -16.72 4.09 -8.58
N ALA A 304 -15.59 3.84 -7.95
CA ALA A 304 -15.34 4.17 -6.55
C ALA A 304 -13.89 4.56 -6.32
N THR A 305 -13.65 5.38 -5.31
CA THR A 305 -12.33 5.71 -4.76
C THR A 305 -12.31 5.42 -3.27
N GLY A 306 -11.15 5.07 -2.74
CA GLY A 306 -10.97 4.80 -1.32
C GLY A 306 -9.66 5.40 -0.83
N ASP A 307 -9.67 5.90 0.41
CA ASP A 307 -8.50 6.47 1.07
C ASP A 307 -8.66 6.40 2.59
N VAL A 308 -7.53 6.41 3.31
CA VAL A 308 -7.53 6.54 4.78
C VAL A 308 -7.64 8.00 5.16
N LYS A 309 -8.74 8.34 5.84
CA LYS A 309 -9.01 9.70 6.34
C LYS A 309 -9.31 9.65 7.84
N ASN A 310 -8.55 10.42 8.63
CA ASN A 310 -8.71 10.49 10.09
C ASN A 310 -8.68 9.12 10.78
N GLY A 311 -7.75 8.24 10.36
CA GLY A 311 -7.60 6.90 10.93
C GLY A 311 -8.73 5.92 10.59
N LYS A 312 -9.46 6.13 9.48
CA LYS A 312 -10.53 5.26 9.01
C LYS A 312 -10.47 5.12 7.49
N TYR A 313 -10.88 3.99 6.95
CA TYR A 313 -11.01 3.82 5.50
C TYR A 313 -12.33 4.42 5.01
N GLN A 314 -12.25 5.45 4.20
CA GLN A 314 -13.42 6.06 3.54
C GLN A 314 -13.47 5.61 2.08
N LEU A 315 -14.59 5.02 1.70
CA LEU A 315 -14.94 4.61 0.35
C LEU A 315 -15.98 5.57 -0.20
N ASP A 316 -15.69 6.18 -1.35
CA ASP A 316 -16.57 7.11 -2.05
C ASP A 316 -17.02 6.47 -3.37
N ILE A 317 -18.30 6.08 -3.48
CA ILE A 317 -18.88 5.38 -4.64
C ILE A 317 -19.66 6.39 -5.47
N SER A 318 -19.17 6.70 -6.67
CA SER A 318 -19.81 7.65 -7.60
C SER A 318 -20.71 6.98 -8.63
N ALA A 319 -20.47 5.70 -8.94
CA ALA A 319 -21.34 4.90 -9.81
C ALA A 319 -21.38 3.45 -9.35
N ILE A 320 -22.57 2.85 -9.42
CA ILE A 320 -22.80 1.42 -9.14
C ILE A 320 -22.75 0.59 -10.43
N GLY A 321 -22.53 -0.71 -10.28
CA GLY A 321 -22.74 -1.69 -11.34
C GLY A 321 -24.11 -2.36 -11.22
N THR A 322 -24.21 -3.57 -11.73
CA THR A 322 -25.42 -4.43 -11.63
C THR A 322 -25.42 -5.31 -10.39
N GLU A 323 -24.23 -5.52 -9.78
CA GLU A 323 -24.03 -6.43 -8.68
C GLU A 323 -23.26 -5.77 -7.53
N ASN A 324 -23.54 -6.17 -6.27
CA ASN A 324 -22.89 -5.62 -5.08
C ASN A 324 -21.38 -5.77 -5.09
N TYR A 325 -20.88 -6.91 -5.58
CA TYR A 325 -19.44 -7.20 -5.64
C TYR A 325 -18.70 -6.36 -6.68
N GLN A 326 -19.36 -5.55 -7.48
CA GLN A 326 -18.66 -4.68 -8.43
C GLN A 326 -17.98 -3.47 -7.78
N VAL A 327 -18.21 -3.25 -6.48
CA VAL A 327 -17.34 -2.42 -5.62
C VAL A 327 -16.99 -3.24 -4.39
N GLN A 328 -15.74 -3.68 -4.28
CA GLN A 328 -15.26 -4.52 -3.18
C GLN A 328 -14.04 -3.89 -2.50
N LEU A 329 -14.06 -3.81 -1.17
CA LEU A 329 -12.85 -3.67 -0.37
C LEU A 329 -12.47 -5.04 0.18
N ILE A 330 -11.29 -5.53 -0.17
CA ILE A 330 -10.86 -6.89 0.18
C ILE A 330 -9.53 -6.91 0.92
N GLN A 331 -9.38 -7.91 1.78
CA GLN A 331 -8.07 -8.35 2.27
C GLN A 331 -7.95 -9.86 2.08
N HIS A 332 -6.89 -10.32 1.43
CA HIS A 332 -6.58 -11.74 1.16
C HIS A 332 -5.37 -12.24 1.94
N ASP A 333 -4.80 -13.40 1.60
CA ASP A 333 -3.76 -14.13 2.36
C ASP A 333 -4.21 -14.48 3.79
N LEU A 334 -5.49 -14.78 3.99
CA LEU A 334 -6.02 -15.18 5.28
C LEU A 334 -6.03 -16.70 5.40
N HIS A 335 -5.46 -17.23 6.49
CA HIS A 335 -5.42 -18.66 6.78
C HIS A 335 -6.64 -19.08 7.61
N LEU A 336 -7.54 -19.83 7.00
CA LEU A 336 -8.71 -20.40 7.67
C LEU A 336 -8.59 -21.92 7.78
N GLU A 337 -8.62 -22.44 9.00
CA GLU A 337 -8.48 -23.86 9.30
C GLU A 337 -9.83 -24.56 9.38
N LYS A 338 -9.94 -25.72 8.72
CA LYS A 338 -11.14 -26.55 8.76
C LYS A 338 -11.55 -26.89 10.21
N GLY A 339 -12.82 -26.75 10.50
CA GLY A 339 -13.40 -27.03 11.80
C GLY A 339 -13.28 -25.89 12.82
N GLN A 340 -12.41 -24.91 12.58
CA GLN A 340 -12.18 -23.78 13.47
C GLN A 340 -13.34 -22.78 13.38
N TRP A 341 -13.72 -22.19 14.52
CA TRP A 341 -14.64 -21.07 14.61
C TRP A 341 -13.92 -19.73 14.53
N TYR A 342 -14.55 -18.77 13.85
CA TYR A 342 -14.04 -17.42 13.66
C TYR A 342 -15.11 -16.38 13.98
N GLU A 343 -14.66 -15.21 14.44
CA GLU A 343 -15.47 -14.00 14.55
C GLU A 343 -14.87 -12.91 13.64
N VAL A 344 -15.73 -12.35 12.79
CA VAL A 344 -15.45 -11.09 12.06
C VAL A 344 -16.15 -9.97 12.79
N SER A 345 -15.45 -8.86 13.05
CA SER A 345 -16.07 -7.63 13.54
C SER A 345 -15.47 -6.40 12.87
N PHE A 346 -16.26 -5.33 12.77
CA PHE A 346 -15.86 -4.06 12.16
C PHE A 346 -16.77 -2.94 12.65
N ASP A 347 -16.25 -1.70 12.61
CA ASP A 347 -17.05 -0.51 12.80
C ASP A 347 -17.39 0.06 11.41
N ALA A 348 -18.64 0.52 11.22
CA ALA A 348 -19.07 1.10 9.97
C ALA A 348 -20.05 2.25 10.15
N SER A 349 -19.97 3.24 9.24
CA SER A 349 -20.95 4.31 9.05
C SER A 349 -21.05 4.69 7.58
N ALA A 350 -22.16 5.34 7.17
CA ALA A 350 -22.36 5.77 5.79
C ALA A 350 -23.01 7.15 5.73
N GLY A 351 -22.81 7.89 4.63
CA GLY A 351 -23.43 9.19 4.40
C GLY A 351 -24.96 9.15 4.31
N ALA A 352 -25.48 8.02 3.82
CA ALA A 352 -26.91 7.67 3.81
C ALA A 352 -27.06 6.19 4.17
N SER A 353 -28.22 5.81 4.69
CA SER A 353 -28.53 4.41 5.03
C SER A 353 -28.34 3.50 3.82
N ARG A 354 -27.62 2.37 4.01
CA ARG A 354 -27.30 1.43 2.94
C ARG A 354 -27.10 0.02 3.47
N THR A 355 -27.32 -0.96 2.62
CA THR A 355 -26.93 -2.35 2.90
C THR A 355 -25.47 -2.57 2.53
N LEU A 356 -24.72 -3.21 3.42
CA LEU A 356 -23.35 -3.69 3.18
C LEU A 356 -23.35 -5.21 3.27
N GLU A 357 -22.98 -5.87 2.17
CA GLU A 357 -22.77 -7.32 2.15
C GLU A 357 -21.32 -7.63 2.56
N VAL A 358 -21.14 -8.56 3.49
CA VAL A 358 -19.82 -9.03 3.92
C VAL A 358 -19.72 -10.53 3.68
N ASN A 359 -18.60 -10.97 3.07
CA ASN A 359 -18.34 -12.37 2.78
C ASN A 359 -16.93 -12.78 3.22
N VAL A 360 -16.76 -14.06 3.52
CA VAL A 360 -15.48 -14.74 3.69
C VAL A 360 -15.46 -15.88 2.69
N GLU A 361 -14.47 -15.87 1.80
CA GLU A 361 -14.51 -16.70 0.58
C GLU A 361 -13.10 -17.03 0.06
N GLN A 362 -13.02 -17.93 -0.92
CA GLN A 362 -11.80 -18.17 -1.69
C GLN A 362 -11.33 -16.87 -2.37
N HIS A 363 -10.02 -16.65 -2.41
CA HIS A 363 -9.47 -15.47 -3.09
C HIS A 363 -9.45 -15.62 -4.62
N THR A 364 -9.46 -16.84 -5.14
CA THR A 364 -9.42 -17.18 -6.57
C THR A 364 -10.70 -17.86 -7.04
N ASP A 365 -10.88 -17.96 -8.37
CA ASP A 365 -11.99 -18.71 -8.97
C ASP A 365 -12.12 -20.12 -8.37
N PRO A 366 -13.33 -20.56 -7.96
CA PRO A 366 -14.67 -19.98 -8.22
C PRO A 366 -15.18 -18.99 -7.14
N TRP A 367 -14.33 -18.41 -6.29
CA TRP A 367 -14.69 -17.48 -5.21
C TRP A 367 -15.79 -18.02 -4.28
N ALA A 368 -15.72 -19.30 -3.98
CA ALA A 368 -16.72 -19.99 -3.17
C ALA A 368 -16.76 -19.41 -1.74
N SER A 369 -17.95 -19.04 -1.29
CA SER A 369 -18.17 -18.56 0.07
C SER A 369 -17.96 -19.67 1.12
N TYR A 370 -17.31 -19.33 2.21
CA TYR A 370 -17.20 -20.17 3.42
C TYR A 370 -18.34 -19.96 4.39
N LEU A 371 -19.18 -18.95 4.14
CA LEU A 371 -20.38 -18.70 4.92
C LEU A 371 -21.56 -19.51 4.34
N THR A 372 -22.43 -20.02 5.18
CA THR A 372 -23.68 -20.68 4.77
C THR A 372 -24.56 -19.73 3.96
N GLU A 373 -24.51 -18.44 4.32
CA GLU A 373 -25.11 -17.31 3.60
C GLU A 373 -24.30 -16.07 3.85
N LYS A 374 -24.15 -15.21 2.85
CA LYS A 374 -23.48 -13.92 2.97
C LYS A 374 -24.17 -13.05 4.01
N LYS A 375 -23.40 -12.24 4.73
CA LYS A 375 -23.93 -11.40 5.80
C LYS A 375 -24.26 -10.01 5.28
N ASN A 376 -25.52 -9.58 5.48
CA ASN A 376 -25.99 -8.25 5.11
C ASN A 376 -26.20 -7.41 6.36
N PHE A 377 -25.69 -6.19 6.35
CA PHE A 377 -25.77 -5.23 7.45
C PHE A 377 -26.37 -3.92 6.97
N GLU A 378 -27.32 -3.37 7.73
CA GLU A 378 -27.85 -2.03 7.50
C GLU A 378 -26.95 -1.00 8.18
N ILE A 379 -26.23 -0.22 7.36
CA ILE A 379 -25.28 0.78 7.80
C ILE A 379 -25.94 2.15 7.78
N GLY A 380 -26.02 2.79 8.93
CA GLY A 380 -26.55 4.13 9.10
C GLY A 380 -25.47 5.22 9.15
N LYS A 381 -25.88 6.45 9.47
CA LYS A 381 -24.98 7.61 9.57
C LYS A 381 -24.04 7.54 10.78
N GLU A 382 -24.50 6.94 11.87
CA GLU A 382 -23.69 6.78 13.08
C GLU A 382 -22.77 5.58 12.95
N SER A 383 -21.52 5.73 13.37
CA SER A 383 -20.58 4.62 13.45
C SER A 383 -21.05 3.61 14.51
N LYS A 384 -21.23 2.35 14.08
CA LYS A 384 -21.63 1.25 14.95
C LYS A 384 -20.74 0.05 14.70
N LYS A 385 -20.57 -0.77 15.74
CA LYS A 385 -19.89 -2.05 15.64
C LYS A 385 -20.85 -3.13 15.14
N TYR A 386 -20.38 -3.89 14.15
CA TYR A 386 -21.04 -5.07 13.59
C TYR A 386 -20.15 -6.28 13.78
N SER A 387 -20.74 -7.46 13.95
CA SER A 387 -19.99 -8.72 14.03
C SER A 387 -20.85 -9.91 13.63
N PHE A 388 -20.17 -10.98 13.21
CA PHE A 388 -20.77 -12.30 13.02
C PHE A 388 -19.74 -13.39 13.26
N GLN A 389 -20.24 -14.59 13.55
CA GLN A 389 -19.42 -15.77 13.76
C GLN A 389 -19.74 -16.82 12.70
N PHE A 390 -18.73 -17.62 12.35
CA PHE A 390 -18.90 -18.74 11.42
C PHE A 390 -17.90 -19.86 11.75
N GLN A 391 -18.26 -21.08 11.35
CA GLN A 391 -17.35 -22.22 11.37
C GLN A 391 -16.81 -22.46 9.97
N MET A 392 -15.50 -22.62 9.81
CA MET A 392 -14.88 -23.04 8.57
C MET A 392 -15.14 -24.54 8.34
N THR A 393 -16.19 -24.86 7.61
CA THR A 393 -16.58 -26.26 7.33
C THR A 393 -15.86 -26.85 6.11
N ALA A 394 -15.37 -26.00 5.20
CA ALA A 394 -14.58 -26.39 4.03
C ALA A 394 -13.16 -26.87 4.41
N ALA A 395 -12.39 -27.31 3.44
CA ALA A 395 -10.97 -27.61 3.64
C ALA A 395 -10.21 -26.36 4.08
N THR A 396 -9.12 -26.54 4.85
CA THR A 396 -8.20 -25.45 5.22
C THR A 396 -7.74 -24.71 3.97
N ASP A 397 -7.84 -23.38 4.01
CA ASP A 397 -7.40 -22.47 2.96
C ASP A 397 -6.43 -21.43 3.52
N LYS A 398 -5.29 -21.26 2.85
CA LYS A 398 -4.20 -20.34 3.24
C LYS A 398 -4.23 -19.01 2.50
N ASP A 399 -5.12 -18.89 1.52
CA ASP A 399 -5.30 -17.69 0.69
C ASP A 399 -6.79 -17.34 0.57
N SER A 400 -7.51 -17.42 1.69
CA SER A 400 -8.89 -16.92 1.74
C SER A 400 -8.91 -15.39 1.83
N ARG A 401 -10.07 -14.80 1.57
CA ARG A 401 -10.27 -13.35 1.69
C ARG A 401 -11.52 -12.97 2.48
N LEU A 402 -11.43 -11.83 3.15
CA LEU A 402 -12.59 -11.08 3.65
C LEU A 402 -12.95 -10.02 2.61
N SER A 403 -14.22 -9.93 2.21
CA SER A 403 -14.71 -8.94 1.26
C SER A 403 -15.88 -8.14 1.82
N PHE A 404 -15.84 -6.82 1.62
CA PHE A 404 -16.92 -5.87 1.86
C PHE A 404 -17.48 -5.46 0.50
N ASN A 405 -18.68 -5.96 0.14
CA ASN A 405 -19.33 -5.72 -1.13
C ASN A 405 -20.24 -4.50 -1.01
N ALA A 406 -19.80 -3.37 -1.53
CA ALA A 406 -20.42 -2.06 -1.28
C ALA A 406 -21.16 -1.49 -2.50
N GLY A 407 -21.24 -2.24 -3.61
CA GLY A 407 -21.78 -1.77 -4.89
C GLY A 407 -23.30 -1.59 -4.95
N ALA A 408 -24.05 -1.83 -3.86
CA ALA A 408 -25.52 -1.72 -3.85
C ALA A 408 -26.05 -0.27 -3.98
N SER A 409 -25.24 0.74 -3.60
CA SER A 409 -25.65 2.15 -3.66
C SER A 409 -24.45 3.08 -3.78
N THR A 410 -24.68 4.28 -4.34
CA THR A 410 -23.68 5.37 -4.36
C THR A 410 -23.54 6.02 -2.98
N GLY A 411 -22.53 6.92 -2.83
CA GLY A 411 -22.26 7.67 -1.62
C GLY A 411 -21.11 7.12 -0.81
N THR A 412 -20.92 7.68 0.39
CA THR A 412 -19.78 7.34 1.25
C THR A 412 -20.09 6.15 2.15
N LEU A 413 -19.08 5.30 2.35
CA LEU A 413 -19.02 4.27 3.38
C LEU A 413 -17.69 4.43 4.12
N THR A 414 -17.74 4.39 5.44
CA THR A 414 -16.53 4.43 6.30
C THR A 414 -16.43 3.12 7.07
N LEU A 415 -15.24 2.52 7.05
CA LEU A 415 -14.89 1.29 7.76
C LEU A 415 -13.72 1.52 8.70
N ASP A 416 -13.74 0.83 9.85
CA ASP A 416 -12.72 0.91 10.88
C ASP A 416 -12.72 -0.34 11.76
N ASN A 417 -11.65 -0.57 12.52
CA ASN A 417 -11.53 -1.62 13.53
C ASN A 417 -11.92 -3.02 13.01
N VAL A 418 -11.57 -3.33 11.75
CA VAL A 418 -11.86 -4.62 11.12
C VAL A 418 -10.99 -5.69 11.75
N THR A 419 -11.62 -6.77 12.22
CA THR A 419 -10.93 -7.92 12.81
C THR A 419 -11.48 -9.23 12.28
N LEU A 420 -10.62 -10.24 12.18
CA LEU A 420 -10.97 -11.65 12.04
C LEU A 420 -10.16 -12.39 13.10
N LYS A 421 -10.81 -13.17 13.97
CA LYS A 421 -10.17 -13.84 15.10
C LYS A 421 -10.66 -15.27 15.22
N LYS A 422 -9.74 -16.21 15.50
CA LYS A 422 -10.12 -17.55 15.98
C LYS A 422 -10.82 -17.43 17.34
N ILE A 423 -11.92 -18.14 17.47
CA ILE A 423 -12.67 -18.21 18.73
C ILE A 423 -12.90 -19.68 19.10
N ALA A 424 -13.19 -19.92 20.36
CA ALA A 424 -13.71 -21.20 20.77
C ALA A 424 -15.08 -21.45 20.10
N GLU A 425 -15.48 -22.72 19.97
CA GLU A 425 -16.84 -23.02 19.53
C GLU A 425 -17.83 -22.25 20.42
N PRO A 426 -18.72 -21.44 19.82
CA PRO A 426 -19.70 -20.71 20.62
C PRO A 426 -20.52 -21.66 21.45
N ASP A 427 -20.58 -21.45 22.76
CA ASP A 427 -21.47 -22.23 23.63
C ASP A 427 -22.91 -22.08 23.09
N PRO A 428 -23.57 -23.12 22.65
CA PRO A 428 -24.95 -23.04 22.20
C PRO A 428 -25.90 -22.43 23.25
N GLY A 429 -25.44 -22.30 24.53
CA GLY A 429 -26.12 -21.57 25.60
C GLY A 429 -25.89 -20.05 25.63
N THR A 430 -24.89 -19.52 24.89
CA THR A 430 -24.54 -18.09 24.86
C THR A 430 -24.82 -17.44 23.51
N ILE A 431 -25.90 -17.77 22.82
CA ILE A 431 -26.44 -16.87 21.82
C ILE A 431 -26.93 -15.64 22.60
N ALA A 432 -26.10 -14.62 22.71
CA ALA A 432 -26.50 -13.33 23.23
C ALA A 432 -27.70 -12.88 22.41
N LEU A 433 -28.87 -12.98 22.94
CA LEU A 433 -30.07 -12.36 22.39
C LEU A 433 -29.71 -10.89 22.17
N ALA A 434 -29.74 -10.44 20.91
CA ALA A 434 -29.57 -9.02 20.61
C ALA A 434 -30.48 -8.22 21.58
N PRO A 435 -30.01 -7.10 22.18
CA PRO A 435 -30.74 -6.38 23.22
C PRO A 435 -32.13 -5.87 22.82
N SER A 436 -32.54 -6.05 21.56
CA SER A 436 -33.77 -5.54 20.98
C SER A 436 -34.97 -6.51 21.00
N LEU A 437 -34.79 -7.79 21.41
CA LEU A 437 -35.94 -8.65 21.67
C LEU A 437 -36.40 -8.47 23.13
N ARG A 438 -37.04 -7.32 23.41
CA ARG A 438 -37.94 -7.25 24.57
C ARG A 438 -38.97 -8.33 24.37
N LEU A 439 -38.91 -9.37 25.27
CA LEU A 439 -39.99 -10.34 25.41
C LEU A 439 -41.30 -9.59 25.67
N GLN A 440 -42.05 -9.34 24.58
CA GLN A 440 -43.42 -8.90 24.76
C GLN A 440 -44.21 -10.11 25.25
N THR A 441 -44.94 -9.90 26.33
CA THR A 441 -45.84 -10.82 26.98
C THR A 441 -46.50 -11.83 26.03
N ALA A 442 -46.21 -13.11 26.23
CA ALA A 442 -46.74 -14.20 25.42
C ALA A 442 -47.34 -15.26 26.33
N SER A 443 -48.64 -15.20 26.56
CA SER A 443 -49.40 -16.32 27.08
C SER A 443 -50.05 -17.12 25.96
N GLY A 444 -50.14 -18.42 26.08
CA GLY A 444 -50.80 -19.28 25.12
C GLY A 444 -50.08 -20.60 24.83
N LYS A 445 -50.61 -21.35 23.86
CA LYS A 445 -50.11 -22.67 23.47
C LYS A 445 -49.06 -22.58 22.40
N PHE A 446 -47.86 -23.07 22.65
CA PHE A 446 -46.74 -23.05 21.75
C PHE A 446 -46.30 -24.45 21.35
N GLY A 447 -46.02 -24.66 20.07
CA GLY A 447 -45.27 -25.83 19.62
C GLY A 447 -43.79 -25.65 19.97
N VAL A 448 -43.17 -26.67 20.49
CA VAL A 448 -41.74 -26.72 20.86
C VAL A 448 -41.00 -27.46 19.75
N TYR A 449 -39.95 -26.82 19.23
CA TYR A 449 -39.13 -27.38 18.15
C TYR A 449 -37.66 -27.34 18.56
N ASN A 450 -36.88 -28.30 18.07
CA ASN A 450 -35.43 -28.19 18.16
C ASN A 450 -34.87 -27.19 17.14
N LEU A 451 -33.57 -26.90 17.20
CA LEU A 451 -32.91 -25.91 16.31
C LEU A 451 -32.91 -26.33 14.83
N VAL A 452 -33.10 -27.61 14.50
CA VAL A 452 -33.28 -28.09 13.11
C VAL A 452 -34.72 -28.10 12.65
N GLY A 453 -35.65 -27.51 13.43
CA GLY A 453 -37.05 -27.33 13.06
C GLY A 453 -37.94 -28.54 13.29
N LYS A 454 -37.45 -29.63 13.90
CA LYS A 454 -38.27 -30.81 14.26
C LYS A 454 -39.11 -30.49 15.48
N ARG A 455 -40.46 -30.70 15.37
CA ARG A 455 -41.36 -30.51 16.51
C ARG A 455 -41.18 -31.60 17.56
N LEU A 456 -40.93 -31.17 18.80
CA LEU A 456 -40.71 -32.04 19.97
C LEU A 456 -41.94 -32.20 20.84
N GLY A 457 -42.85 -31.20 20.83
CA GLY A 457 -44.06 -31.24 21.68
C GLY A 457 -44.82 -29.90 21.68
N PHE A 458 -45.61 -29.70 22.72
CA PHE A 458 -46.33 -28.45 23.00
C PHE A 458 -46.14 -28.05 24.46
N VAL A 459 -46.18 -26.73 24.71
CA VAL A 459 -46.20 -26.16 26.05
C VAL A 459 -47.23 -25.04 26.11
N GLU A 460 -47.93 -24.93 27.21
CA GLU A 460 -48.87 -23.82 27.47
C GLU A 460 -48.22 -22.88 28.48
N ILE A 461 -48.00 -21.65 28.06
CA ILE A 461 -47.35 -20.61 28.86
C ILE A 461 -48.43 -19.69 29.40
N ILE A 462 -48.54 -19.65 30.73
CA ILE A 462 -49.55 -18.89 31.46
C ILE A 462 -48.96 -17.57 31.99
N GLU A 463 -47.67 -17.55 32.32
CA GLU A 463 -46.98 -16.42 32.88
C GLU A 463 -45.80 -15.94 31.99
N ASN A 464 -45.59 -14.62 31.96
CA ASN A 464 -44.83 -13.94 30.93
C ASN A 464 -43.37 -13.61 31.31
N ASP A 465 -42.81 -14.18 32.36
CA ASP A 465 -41.39 -14.01 32.67
C ASP A 465 -40.56 -15.25 32.30
N VAL A 466 -39.28 -15.02 31.97
CA VAL A 466 -38.37 -16.07 31.53
C VAL A 466 -38.20 -17.20 32.55
N PRO A 467 -38.06 -16.96 33.88
CA PRO A 467 -37.96 -18.01 34.88
C PRO A 467 -39.19 -18.93 34.91
N ASN A 468 -40.39 -18.38 34.80
CA ASN A 468 -41.61 -19.19 34.80
C ASN A 468 -41.79 -19.96 33.49
N MET A 469 -41.43 -19.36 32.36
CA MET A 469 -41.38 -20.07 31.08
C MET A 469 -40.39 -21.23 31.09
N GLN A 470 -39.20 -21.04 31.63
CA GLN A 470 -38.21 -22.12 31.80
C GLN A 470 -38.71 -23.22 32.73
N LYS A 471 -39.36 -22.88 33.85
CA LYS A 471 -39.96 -23.81 34.76
C LYS A 471 -41.08 -24.62 34.10
N THR A 472 -41.90 -23.96 33.27
CA THR A 472 -42.98 -24.61 32.51
C THR A 472 -42.41 -25.60 31.49
N MET A 473 -41.31 -25.24 30.80
CA MET A 473 -40.62 -26.12 29.87
C MET A 473 -40.04 -27.36 30.59
N LYS A 474 -39.40 -27.17 31.75
CA LYS A 474 -38.87 -28.27 32.57
C LYS A 474 -39.96 -29.20 33.04
N ASN A 475 -41.08 -28.65 33.52
CA ASN A 475 -42.24 -29.45 33.98
C ASN A 475 -42.90 -30.25 32.84
N ALA A 476 -42.79 -29.75 31.61
CA ALA A 476 -43.23 -30.44 30.40
C ALA A 476 -42.20 -31.47 29.86
N GLY A 477 -41.12 -31.72 30.60
CA GLY A 477 -40.13 -32.76 30.30
C GLY A 477 -39.04 -32.35 29.31
N PHE A 478 -38.89 -31.04 29.00
CA PHE A 478 -37.80 -30.54 28.15
C PHE A 478 -36.54 -30.35 29.02
N GLY A 479 -35.48 -31.08 28.66
CA GLY A 479 -34.18 -30.99 29.33
C GLY A 479 -33.40 -29.72 28.99
N LYS A 480 -32.18 -29.62 29.53
CA LYS A 480 -31.25 -28.53 29.21
C LYS A 480 -31.07 -28.39 27.67
N GLY A 481 -31.24 -27.19 27.12
CA GLY A 481 -31.10 -26.94 25.70
C GLY A 481 -31.75 -25.64 25.26
N VAL A 482 -31.63 -25.32 23.97
CA VAL A 482 -32.32 -24.20 23.34
C VAL A 482 -33.43 -24.75 22.44
N TYR A 483 -34.63 -24.22 22.60
CA TYR A 483 -35.82 -24.64 21.86
C TYR A 483 -36.45 -23.47 21.12
N ILE A 484 -37.07 -23.72 19.97
CA ILE A 484 -37.88 -22.76 19.28
C ILE A 484 -39.35 -22.96 19.68
N LEU A 485 -39.96 -21.92 20.22
CA LEU A 485 -41.36 -21.90 20.57
C LEU A 485 -42.15 -21.17 19.46
N ARG A 486 -43.16 -21.83 18.87
CA ARG A 486 -44.00 -21.27 17.81
C ARG A 486 -45.48 -21.34 18.13
N SER A 487 -46.18 -20.24 17.98
CA SER A 487 -47.64 -20.13 17.88
C SER A 487 -48.06 -19.72 16.47
N LYS A 488 -49.35 -19.51 16.24
CA LYS A 488 -49.83 -19.02 14.94
C LYS A 488 -49.31 -17.64 14.57
N THR A 489 -48.93 -16.82 15.55
CA THR A 489 -48.57 -15.40 15.36
C THR A 489 -47.17 -15.04 15.83
N ARG A 490 -46.47 -15.93 16.52
CA ARG A 490 -45.18 -15.63 17.18
C ARG A 490 -44.23 -16.83 17.13
N SER A 491 -42.93 -16.52 17.04
CA SER A 491 -41.85 -17.50 17.17
C SER A 491 -40.69 -16.85 17.95
N PHE A 492 -40.14 -17.56 18.92
CA PHE A 492 -38.95 -17.11 19.69
C PHE A 492 -38.14 -18.29 20.19
N MET A 493 -36.90 -18.08 20.57
CA MET A 493 -36.03 -19.09 21.17
C MET A 493 -36.12 -19.05 22.70
N MET A 494 -36.14 -20.22 23.33
CA MET A 494 -36.22 -20.37 24.78
C MET A 494 -35.07 -21.26 25.26
N PRO A 495 -34.09 -20.74 26.00
CA PRO A 495 -33.11 -21.57 26.68
C PRO A 495 -33.78 -22.25 27.92
N VAL A 496 -33.44 -23.50 28.16
CA VAL A 496 -33.83 -24.25 29.37
C VAL A 496 -32.54 -24.64 30.10
N ASP A 497 -32.28 -24.01 31.24
CA ASP A 497 -31.12 -24.31 32.08
C ASP A 497 -31.37 -25.57 32.95
N ARG A 498 -30.33 -26.07 33.63
CA ARG A 498 -30.45 -27.24 34.56
C ARG A 498 -31.41 -27.00 35.71
#